data_8f6d93b24e15b4b751c7e6e7c6f6b795
#
_entry.id   8f6d93b24e15b4b751c7e6e7c6f6b795
#
_cell.length_a   1.000
_cell.length_b   1.000
_cell.length_c   1.000
_cell.angle_alpha   90.00
_cell.angle_beta   90.00
_cell.angle_gamma   90.00
#
_symmetry.space_group_name_H-M   'P 1'
#
loop_
_entity.id
_entity.type
_entity.pdbx_description
1 polymer ?
#
loop_
_entity_poly.entity_id
_entity_poly.type
_entity_poly.pdbx_seq_one_letter_code
_entity_poly.pdbx_strand_id
1 'polypeptide(L)'
;MEIAPVLNFLVFLGSVRDSAPPRPIRLGLRVARQFAARLNASGHSAELIDPLSLDLPVAFKPHFAYAEGAAPAGIARLAEKIAAADGYVMISPEYNHAMSPALAHLLNHFGSSLFSYKPSAIVTYSAGQWGGARAAVGMRTFLSELGCLPVSAMIHIPKAQEVLAESGNFDADADAQAWQTYFDRTMAQLEWWAAAARAQRAAVGLPAAAPAFQRDPSQRNAP
;
A
#
# COMPACT_ATOMS: atom_id res chain seq x y z
N MET A 1 -17.00 -14.61 23.09
CA MET A 1 -16.75 -13.98 21.77
C MET A 1 -15.34 -13.43 21.84
N GLU A 2 -14.43 -14.03 21.13
CA GLU A 2 -13.03 -13.56 21.10
C GLU A 2 -12.99 -12.20 20.39
N ILE A 3 -12.38 -11.20 21.02
CA ILE A 3 -12.24 -9.87 20.42
C ILE A 3 -11.28 -10.01 19.23
N ALA A 4 -11.71 -9.60 18.05
CA ALA A 4 -10.86 -9.61 16.87
C ALA A 4 -9.57 -8.82 17.15
N PRO A 5 -8.41 -9.31 16.73
CA PRO A 5 -7.14 -8.65 17.02
C PRO A 5 -7.04 -7.30 16.31
N VAL A 6 -6.52 -6.30 17.00
CA VAL A 6 -6.13 -5.02 16.37
C VAL A 6 -4.98 -5.28 15.41
N LEU A 7 -5.17 -4.98 14.12
CA LEU A 7 -4.18 -5.15 13.06
C LEU A 7 -3.50 -3.81 12.74
N ASN A 8 -2.27 -3.88 12.26
CA ASN A 8 -1.48 -2.71 11.85
C ASN A 8 -1.39 -2.66 10.32
N PHE A 9 -1.88 -1.58 9.73
CA PHE A 9 -1.85 -1.37 8.27
C PHE A 9 -1.01 -0.16 7.89
N LEU A 10 -0.31 -0.26 6.77
CA LEU A 10 0.30 0.89 6.11
C LEU A 10 -0.48 1.23 4.84
N VAL A 11 -0.83 2.50 4.69
CA VAL A 11 -1.53 3.04 3.53
C VAL A 11 -0.53 3.82 2.69
N PHE A 12 -0.01 3.21 1.63
CA PHE A 12 0.99 3.80 0.75
C PHE A 12 0.34 4.71 -0.28
N LEU A 13 0.71 5.98 -0.29
CA LEU A 13 0.25 6.96 -1.27
C LEU A 13 1.22 7.05 -2.45
N GLY A 14 0.79 6.63 -3.62
CA GLY A 14 1.55 6.67 -4.87
C GLY A 14 1.48 8.00 -5.61
N SER A 15 1.53 9.14 -4.93
CA SER A 15 1.47 10.45 -5.57
C SER A 15 2.42 11.44 -4.91
N VAL A 16 3.21 12.13 -5.74
CA VAL A 16 4.07 13.26 -5.35
C VAL A 16 3.62 14.55 -6.04
N ARG A 17 2.38 14.59 -6.56
CA ARG A 17 1.86 15.78 -7.22
C ARG A 17 1.72 16.91 -6.22
N ASP A 18 2.21 18.08 -6.59
CA ASP A 18 2.06 19.30 -5.80
C ASP A 18 0.59 19.72 -5.68
N SER A 19 0.23 20.19 -4.50
CA SER A 19 -1.09 20.75 -4.17
C SER A 19 -1.07 22.28 -4.01
N ALA A 20 0.03 22.92 -4.34
CA ALA A 20 0.15 24.38 -4.23
C ALA A 20 -0.87 25.11 -5.10
N PRO A 21 -1.43 26.25 -4.64
CA PRO A 21 -2.33 27.08 -5.45
C PRO A 21 -1.75 27.43 -6.83
N PRO A 22 -2.59 27.56 -7.86
CA PRO A 22 -4.06 27.55 -7.85
C PRO A 22 -4.71 26.15 -7.99
N ARG A 23 -4.06 25.09 -7.60
CA ARG A 23 -4.46 23.71 -7.87
C ARG A 23 -5.20 23.08 -6.70
N PRO A 24 -6.13 22.14 -6.98
CA PRO A 24 -6.81 21.41 -5.92
C PRO A 24 -5.81 20.52 -5.17
N ILE A 25 -6.15 20.18 -3.93
CA ILE A 25 -5.42 19.20 -3.13
C ILE A 25 -5.33 17.87 -3.89
N ARG A 26 -4.18 17.21 -3.76
CA ARG A 26 -3.90 15.93 -4.42
C ARG A 26 -5.03 14.93 -4.24
N LEU A 27 -5.59 14.43 -5.34
CA LEU A 27 -6.64 13.41 -5.30
C LEU A 27 -6.20 12.16 -4.55
N GLY A 28 -4.96 11.73 -4.75
CA GLY A 28 -4.40 10.59 -4.02
C GLY A 28 -4.39 10.76 -2.51
N LEU A 29 -4.19 11.98 -2.02
CA LEU A 29 -4.23 12.25 -0.58
C LEU A 29 -5.64 12.10 -0.02
N ARG A 30 -6.68 12.51 -0.77
CA ARG A 30 -8.08 12.29 -0.40
C ARG A 30 -8.36 10.79 -0.27
N VAL A 31 -7.95 10.02 -1.28
CA VAL A 31 -8.09 8.55 -1.29
C VAL A 31 -7.35 7.92 -0.11
N ALA A 32 -6.11 8.31 0.15
CA ALA A 32 -5.32 7.75 1.24
C ALA A 32 -5.92 8.05 2.62
N ARG A 33 -6.42 9.28 2.83
CA ARG A 33 -7.14 9.66 4.05
C ARG A 33 -8.40 8.82 4.26
N GLN A 34 -9.18 8.59 3.21
CA GLN A 34 -10.39 7.77 3.28
C GLN A 34 -10.06 6.35 3.78
N PHE A 35 -9.06 5.68 3.20
CA PHE A 35 -8.75 4.31 3.58
C PHE A 35 -8.06 4.22 4.95
N ALA A 36 -7.22 5.17 5.32
CA ALA A 36 -6.66 5.23 6.66
C ALA A 36 -7.76 5.45 7.73
N ALA A 37 -8.66 6.40 7.51
CA ALA A 37 -9.78 6.66 8.40
C ALA A 37 -10.71 5.45 8.53
N ARG A 38 -10.99 4.74 7.41
CA ARG A 38 -11.83 3.55 7.40
C ARG A 38 -11.24 2.41 8.23
N LEU A 39 -9.97 2.10 8.07
CA LEU A 39 -9.29 1.06 8.86
C LEU A 39 -9.27 1.42 10.35
N ASN A 40 -9.02 2.69 10.68
CA ASN A 40 -9.08 3.15 12.06
C ASN A 40 -10.50 3.04 12.65
N ALA A 41 -11.53 3.36 11.87
CA ALA A 41 -12.93 3.22 12.29
C ALA A 41 -13.34 1.74 12.47
N SER A 42 -12.71 0.81 11.75
CA SER A 42 -12.87 -0.65 11.94
C SER A 42 -12.12 -1.19 13.17
N GLY A 43 -11.48 -0.34 13.96
CA GLY A 43 -10.77 -0.73 15.18
C GLY A 43 -9.32 -1.19 14.95
N HIS A 44 -8.77 -0.94 13.78
CA HIS A 44 -7.37 -1.23 13.45
C HIS A 44 -6.49 0.00 13.61
N SER A 45 -5.17 -0.16 13.48
CA SER A 45 -4.22 0.94 13.37
C SER A 45 -3.82 1.11 11.90
N ALA A 46 -3.98 2.31 11.33
CA ALA A 46 -3.59 2.59 9.96
C ALA A 46 -2.72 3.85 9.90
N GLU A 47 -1.52 3.71 9.34
CA GLU A 47 -0.60 4.82 9.12
C GLU A 47 -0.50 5.14 7.62
N LEU A 48 -0.67 6.44 7.28
CA LEU A 48 -0.51 6.93 5.92
C LEU A 48 0.98 7.19 5.63
N ILE A 49 1.49 6.54 4.59
CA ILE A 49 2.87 6.72 4.10
C ILE A 49 2.82 7.62 2.87
N ASP A 50 3.11 8.91 3.08
CA ASP A 50 3.17 9.90 2.00
C ASP A 50 4.62 10.09 1.55
N PRO A 51 4.97 9.81 0.28
CA PRO A 51 6.33 9.97 -0.20
C PRO A 51 6.87 11.40 -0.10
N LEU A 52 6.00 12.43 -0.05
CA LEU A 52 6.43 13.82 0.16
C LEU A 52 6.87 14.12 1.60
N SER A 53 6.50 13.28 2.56
CA SER A 53 6.93 13.40 3.95
C SER A 53 8.18 12.57 4.28
N LEU A 54 8.71 11.85 3.29
CA LEU A 54 9.85 10.96 3.46
C LEU A 54 11.11 11.63 2.88
N ASP A 55 12.20 11.58 3.64
CA ASP A 55 13.53 11.96 3.15
C ASP A 55 14.13 10.77 2.39
N LEU A 56 13.73 10.61 1.13
CA LEU A 56 14.26 9.59 0.24
C LEU A 56 15.54 10.10 -0.43
N PRO A 57 16.60 9.29 -0.51
CA PRO A 57 17.83 9.67 -1.18
C PRO A 57 17.58 10.02 -2.66
N VAL A 58 18.22 11.06 -3.17
CA VAL A 58 18.18 11.42 -4.60
C VAL A 58 18.75 10.28 -5.46
N ALA A 59 19.87 9.71 -5.04
CA ALA A 59 20.42 8.51 -5.67
C ALA A 59 19.71 7.27 -5.14
N PHE A 60 19.15 6.47 -6.04
CA PHE A 60 18.47 5.24 -5.67
C PHE A 60 19.43 4.23 -5.08
N LYS A 61 19.18 3.84 -3.83
CA LYS A 61 19.85 2.73 -3.17
C LYS A 61 18.86 2.02 -2.25
N PRO A 62 18.52 0.74 -2.48
CA PRO A 62 17.55 0.04 -1.66
C PRO A 62 18.08 -0.25 -0.26
N HIS A 63 17.18 -0.38 0.71
CA HIS A 63 17.49 -0.62 2.12
C HIS A 63 18.47 -1.78 2.33
N PHE A 64 18.27 -2.90 1.65
CA PHE A 64 19.12 -4.09 1.78
C PHE A 64 20.53 -3.92 1.20
N ALA A 65 20.82 -2.86 0.46
CA ALA A 65 22.14 -2.58 -0.11
C ALA A 65 23.03 -1.72 0.83
N TYR A 66 22.51 -1.29 1.97
CA TYR A 66 23.30 -0.63 2.99
C TYR A 66 23.91 -1.64 3.95
N ALA A 67 25.09 -1.34 4.47
CA ALA A 67 25.62 -2.07 5.61
C ALA A 67 24.70 -1.90 6.83
N GLU A 68 24.75 -2.84 7.75
CA GLU A 68 23.95 -2.81 8.97
C GLU A 68 24.11 -1.47 9.70
N GLY A 69 23.00 -0.82 10.04
CA GLY A 69 22.97 0.48 10.71
C GLY A 69 23.34 1.69 9.83
N ALA A 70 23.74 1.50 8.56
CA ALA A 70 24.18 2.60 7.69
C ALA A 70 23.08 3.17 6.78
N ALA A 71 21.87 2.60 6.79
CA ALA A 71 20.76 3.13 6.00
C ALA A 71 20.31 4.50 6.56
N PRO A 72 19.91 5.45 5.69
CA PRO A 72 19.32 6.71 6.14
C PRO A 72 18.15 6.47 7.10
N ALA A 73 18.05 7.27 8.15
CA ALA A 73 17.10 7.07 9.23
C ALA A 73 15.63 6.96 8.76
N GLY A 74 15.25 7.72 7.70
CA GLY A 74 13.91 7.62 7.10
C GLY A 74 13.64 6.26 6.46
N ILE A 75 14.62 5.74 5.71
CA ILE A 75 14.57 4.42 5.07
C ILE A 75 14.54 3.33 6.15
N ALA A 76 15.42 3.39 7.16
CA ALA A 76 15.47 2.39 8.22
C ALA A 76 14.15 2.32 9.01
N ARG A 77 13.61 3.46 9.45
CA ARG A 77 12.31 3.51 10.15
C ARG A 77 11.15 2.97 9.32
N LEU A 78 11.12 3.28 8.00
CA LEU A 78 10.06 2.76 7.15
C LEU A 78 10.21 1.25 6.93
N ALA A 79 11.42 0.72 6.82
CA ALA A 79 11.67 -0.73 6.76
C ALA A 79 11.13 -1.45 8.02
N GLU A 80 11.37 -0.89 9.20
CA GLU A 80 10.82 -1.42 10.47
C GLU A 80 9.27 -1.40 10.47
N LYS A 81 8.65 -0.31 10.02
CA LYS A 81 7.18 -0.23 9.90
C LYS A 81 6.63 -1.25 8.91
N ILE A 82 7.26 -1.42 7.76
CA ILE A 82 6.85 -2.43 6.76
C ILE A 82 6.96 -3.83 7.38
N ALA A 83 8.05 -4.12 8.08
CA ALA A 83 8.23 -5.41 8.75
C ALA A 83 7.16 -5.68 9.81
N ALA A 84 6.79 -4.67 10.60
CA ALA A 84 5.82 -4.78 11.69
C ALA A 84 4.35 -4.78 11.22
N ALA A 85 4.04 -4.33 10.01
CA ALA A 85 2.68 -4.25 9.49
C ALA A 85 2.08 -5.65 9.25
N ASP A 86 0.75 -5.74 9.39
CA ASP A 86 -0.03 -6.94 9.09
C ASP A 86 -0.57 -6.97 7.66
N GLY A 87 -0.69 -5.81 7.02
CA GLY A 87 -1.13 -5.68 5.64
C GLY A 87 -0.97 -4.27 5.10
N TYR A 88 -1.27 -4.09 3.82
CA TYR A 88 -1.01 -2.86 3.10
C TYR A 88 -2.19 -2.42 2.24
N VAL A 89 -2.41 -1.10 2.13
CA VAL A 89 -3.25 -0.49 1.10
C VAL A 89 -2.33 0.25 0.13
N MET A 90 -2.31 -0.17 -1.12
CA MET A 90 -1.44 0.36 -2.16
C MET A 90 -2.24 1.26 -3.11
N ILE A 91 -2.05 2.57 -2.98
CA ILE A 91 -2.85 3.58 -3.69
C ILE A 91 -2.03 4.19 -4.82
N SER A 92 -2.54 4.11 -6.05
CA SER A 92 -1.88 4.68 -7.22
C SER A 92 -2.85 5.40 -8.16
N PRO A 93 -2.47 6.59 -8.67
CA PRO A 93 -3.07 7.08 -9.91
C PRO A 93 -2.62 6.19 -11.08
N GLU A 94 -3.31 6.34 -12.21
CA GLU A 94 -2.86 5.78 -13.48
C GLU A 94 -2.10 6.83 -14.29
N TYR A 95 -0.86 6.55 -14.65
CA TYR A 95 -0.08 7.31 -15.60
C TYR A 95 0.35 6.40 -16.75
N ASN A 96 -0.05 6.75 -17.99
CA ASN A 96 0.31 5.97 -19.18
C ASN A 96 -0.03 4.48 -19.04
N HIS A 97 -1.22 4.17 -18.52
CA HIS A 97 -1.73 2.82 -18.25
C HIS A 97 -0.92 2.00 -17.25
N ALA A 98 -0.08 2.64 -16.45
CA ALA A 98 0.75 1.99 -15.44
C ALA A 98 0.57 2.59 -14.05
N MET A 99 1.08 1.89 -13.07
CA MET A 99 1.27 2.39 -11.70
C MET A 99 2.13 3.65 -11.72
N SER A 100 1.86 4.55 -10.79
CA SER A 100 2.64 5.77 -10.61
C SER A 100 4.14 5.46 -10.38
N PRO A 101 5.05 6.18 -11.08
CA PRO A 101 6.49 6.07 -10.80
C PRO A 101 6.84 6.36 -9.34
N ALA A 102 6.08 7.24 -8.67
CA ALA A 102 6.32 7.57 -7.27
C ALA A 102 6.07 6.36 -6.34
N LEU A 103 5.01 5.58 -6.59
CA LEU A 103 4.76 4.35 -5.82
C LEU A 103 5.81 3.29 -6.11
N ALA A 104 6.14 3.08 -7.39
CA ALA A 104 7.18 2.13 -7.78
C ALA A 104 8.54 2.49 -7.16
N HIS A 105 8.92 3.76 -7.23
CA HIS A 105 10.16 4.24 -6.63
C HIS A 105 10.19 4.01 -5.12
N LEU A 106 9.13 4.40 -4.41
CA LEU A 106 9.03 4.20 -2.96
C LEU A 106 9.17 2.72 -2.57
N LEU A 107 8.39 1.84 -3.21
CA LEU A 107 8.37 0.42 -2.86
C LEU A 107 9.68 -0.29 -3.20
N ASN A 108 10.35 0.08 -4.29
CA ASN A 108 11.61 -0.50 -4.71
C ASN A 108 12.78 -0.23 -3.74
N HIS A 109 12.65 0.75 -2.83
CA HIS A 109 13.64 0.91 -1.75
C HIS A 109 13.66 -0.26 -0.76
N PHE A 110 12.66 -1.13 -0.77
CA PHE A 110 12.51 -2.19 0.22
C PHE A 110 12.49 -3.58 -0.42
N GLY A 111 13.18 -4.53 0.20
CA GLY A 111 13.24 -5.89 -0.29
C GLY A 111 11.94 -6.67 -0.03
N SER A 112 11.69 -7.67 -0.86
CA SER A 112 10.49 -8.51 -0.79
C SER A 112 10.35 -9.24 0.56
N SER A 113 11.43 -9.53 1.27
CA SER A 113 11.38 -10.16 2.59
C SER A 113 10.58 -9.37 3.62
N LEU A 114 10.52 -8.03 3.48
CA LEU A 114 9.74 -7.17 4.37
C LEU A 114 8.23 -7.25 4.10
N PHE A 115 7.83 -7.50 2.86
CA PHE A 115 6.43 -7.54 2.41
C PHE A 115 5.83 -8.95 2.39
N SER A 116 6.68 -9.98 2.36
CA SER A 116 6.24 -11.37 2.20
C SER A 116 5.30 -11.83 3.30
N TYR A 117 4.38 -12.72 2.92
CA TYR A 117 3.37 -13.32 3.81
C TYR A 117 2.39 -12.32 4.43
N LYS A 118 2.16 -11.20 3.76
CA LYS A 118 1.21 -10.17 4.16
C LYS A 118 0.32 -9.76 2.99
N PRO A 119 -0.99 -9.56 3.22
CA PRO A 119 -1.89 -9.16 2.16
C PRO A 119 -1.74 -7.68 1.79
N SER A 120 -2.12 -7.37 0.55
CA SER A 120 -2.23 -6.00 0.07
C SER A 120 -3.54 -5.77 -0.69
N ALA A 121 -4.18 -4.62 -0.45
CA ALA A 121 -5.30 -4.14 -1.25
C ALA A 121 -4.79 -3.16 -2.31
N ILE A 122 -5.27 -3.31 -3.54
CA ILE A 122 -4.98 -2.40 -4.65
C ILE A 122 -6.11 -1.40 -4.75
N VAL A 123 -5.77 -0.11 -4.65
CA VAL A 123 -6.69 1.01 -4.82
C VAL A 123 -6.14 1.93 -5.89
N THR A 124 -6.89 2.11 -6.97
CA THR A 124 -6.52 3.03 -8.03
C THR A 124 -7.55 4.14 -8.18
N TYR A 125 -7.12 5.28 -8.70
CA TYR A 125 -7.99 6.43 -8.91
C TYR A 125 -7.56 7.24 -10.13
N SER A 126 -8.50 8.03 -10.65
CA SER A 126 -8.22 9.02 -11.69
C SER A 126 -9.15 10.23 -11.56
N ALA A 127 -8.76 11.35 -12.15
CA ALA A 127 -9.66 12.49 -12.36
C ALA A 127 -10.67 12.22 -13.50
N GLY A 128 -10.37 11.27 -14.38
CA GLY A 128 -11.24 10.85 -15.48
C GLY A 128 -12.07 9.60 -15.15
N GLN A 129 -12.73 9.08 -16.17
CA GLN A 129 -13.75 8.02 -16.05
C GLN A 129 -13.24 6.61 -15.78
N TRP A 130 -11.92 6.32 -15.89
CA TRP A 130 -11.41 4.95 -15.87
C TRP A 130 -10.94 4.47 -14.49
N GLY A 131 -10.84 5.35 -13.50
CA GLY A 131 -10.49 4.98 -12.14
C GLY A 131 -9.12 4.30 -11.96
N GLY A 132 -8.28 4.29 -12.98
CA GLY A 132 -6.97 3.66 -12.93
C GLY A 132 -6.98 2.13 -13.10
N ALA A 133 -8.03 1.56 -13.68
CA ALA A 133 -8.20 0.10 -13.77
C ALA A 133 -7.04 -0.61 -14.50
N ARG A 134 -6.42 0.02 -15.51
CA ARG A 134 -5.29 -0.57 -16.25
C ARG A 134 -4.02 -0.62 -15.40
N ALA A 135 -3.77 0.42 -14.60
CA ALA A 135 -2.68 0.43 -13.63
C ALA A 135 -2.81 -0.68 -12.59
N ALA A 136 -4.04 -0.94 -12.14
CA ALA A 136 -4.31 -1.98 -11.14
C ALA A 136 -3.90 -3.38 -11.61
N VAL A 137 -4.06 -3.70 -12.89
CA VAL A 137 -3.63 -4.99 -13.46
C VAL A 137 -2.11 -5.16 -13.35
N GLY A 138 -1.34 -4.13 -13.73
CA GLY A 138 0.12 -4.13 -13.59
C GLY A 138 0.58 -4.16 -12.13
N MET A 139 -0.15 -3.46 -11.24
CA MET A 139 0.13 -3.49 -9.80
C MET A 139 0.01 -4.88 -9.20
N ARG A 140 -0.91 -5.72 -9.67
CA ARG A 140 -1.07 -7.08 -9.18
C ARG A 140 0.20 -7.90 -9.40
N THR A 141 0.79 -7.83 -10.59
CA THR A 141 2.07 -8.50 -10.90
C THR A 141 3.21 -7.91 -10.07
N PHE A 142 3.33 -6.58 -10.04
CA PHE A 142 4.37 -5.89 -9.28
C PHE A 142 4.35 -6.25 -7.79
N LEU A 143 3.19 -6.20 -7.15
CA LEU A 143 3.04 -6.48 -5.72
C LEU A 143 3.26 -7.95 -5.39
N SER A 144 2.88 -8.87 -6.29
CA SER A 144 3.17 -10.29 -6.12
C SER A 144 4.67 -10.56 -6.16
N GLU A 145 5.41 -9.94 -7.08
CA GLU A 145 6.87 -10.03 -7.14
C GLU A 145 7.54 -9.35 -5.94
N LEU A 146 6.98 -8.26 -5.45
CA LEU A 146 7.43 -7.61 -4.21
C LEU A 146 7.20 -8.48 -2.95
N GLY A 147 6.47 -9.59 -3.08
CA GLY A 147 6.20 -10.53 -1.98
C GLY A 147 4.85 -10.38 -1.30
N CYS A 148 4.06 -9.37 -1.66
CA CYS A 148 2.71 -9.19 -1.14
C CYS A 148 1.77 -10.30 -1.65
N LEU A 149 0.69 -10.53 -0.92
CA LEU A 149 -0.47 -11.27 -1.37
C LEU A 149 -1.59 -10.28 -1.77
N PRO A 150 -1.68 -9.83 -3.06
CA PRO A 150 -2.76 -8.95 -3.48
C PRO A 150 -4.11 -9.65 -3.36
N VAL A 151 -5.04 -9.08 -2.58
CA VAL A 151 -6.39 -9.65 -2.43
C VAL A 151 -7.13 -9.62 -3.76
N SER A 152 -8.14 -10.51 -3.92
CA SER A 152 -8.79 -10.71 -5.22
C SER A 152 -9.54 -9.47 -5.70
N ALA A 153 -10.27 -8.79 -4.80
CA ALA A 153 -10.97 -7.57 -5.14
C ALA A 153 -10.03 -6.38 -5.21
N MET A 154 -10.30 -5.48 -6.15
CA MET A 154 -9.59 -4.22 -6.32
C MET A 154 -10.59 -3.07 -6.30
N ILE A 155 -10.12 -1.89 -5.94
CA ILE A 155 -10.92 -0.66 -5.92
C ILE A 155 -10.44 0.28 -7.02
N HIS A 156 -11.38 0.78 -7.82
CA HIS A 156 -11.14 1.76 -8.87
C HIS A 156 -12.04 2.96 -8.64
N ILE A 157 -11.47 4.15 -8.48
CA ILE A 157 -12.22 5.37 -8.19
C ILE A 157 -12.13 6.32 -9.39
N PRO A 158 -13.08 6.25 -10.34
CA PRO A 158 -13.18 7.25 -11.39
C PRO A 158 -13.62 8.58 -10.80
N LYS A 159 -13.22 9.69 -11.45
CA LYS A 159 -13.60 11.05 -11.08
C LYS A 159 -13.47 11.29 -9.57
N ALA A 160 -12.33 10.92 -9.00
CA ALA A 160 -12.13 10.88 -7.55
C ALA A 160 -12.44 12.22 -6.84
N GLN A 161 -12.39 13.35 -7.56
CA GLN A 161 -12.78 14.68 -7.06
C GLN A 161 -14.31 14.84 -6.87
N GLU A 162 -15.12 14.01 -7.53
CA GLU A 162 -16.59 13.99 -7.40
C GLU A 162 -17.04 12.97 -6.34
N VAL A 163 -16.13 12.09 -5.89
CA VAL A 163 -16.42 11.05 -4.91
C VAL A 163 -15.93 11.42 -3.52
N LEU A 164 -14.74 12.05 -3.42
CA LEU A 164 -14.08 12.34 -2.16
C LEU A 164 -13.74 13.83 -2.04
N ALA A 165 -14.19 14.44 -0.95
CA ALA A 165 -13.79 15.76 -0.53
C ALA A 165 -12.30 15.82 -0.13
N GLU A 166 -11.76 17.01 0.07
CA GLU A 166 -10.35 17.23 0.45
C GLU A 166 -9.96 16.57 1.78
N SER A 167 -10.91 16.45 2.70
CA SER A 167 -10.74 15.76 3.98
C SER A 167 -10.52 14.25 3.83
N GLY A 168 -10.93 13.66 2.70
CA GLY A 168 -11.03 12.22 2.49
C GLY A 168 -12.42 11.66 2.79
N ASN A 169 -13.35 12.42 3.33
CA ASN A 169 -14.74 12.01 3.46
C ASN A 169 -15.41 11.95 2.08
N PHE A 170 -16.54 11.26 1.98
CA PHE A 170 -17.34 11.33 0.75
C PHE A 170 -17.78 12.75 0.48
N ASP A 171 -17.79 13.13 -0.79
CA ASP A 171 -18.34 14.39 -1.24
C ASP A 171 -19.85 14.43 -0.94
N ALA A 172 -20.41 15.64 -0.76
CA ALA A 172 -21.82 15.80 -0.40
C ALA A 172 -22.77 15.26 -1.48
N ASP A 173 -22.36 15.32 -2.75
CA ASP A 173 -23.14 14.84 -3.89
C ASP A 173 -22.87 13.37 -4.24
N ALA A 174 -21.93 12.71 -3.55
CA ALA A 174 -21.60 11.31 -3.79
C ALA A 174 -22.59 10.36 -3.09
N ASP A 175 -22.96 9.27 -3.74
CA ASP A 175 -23.68 8.17 -3.09
C ASP A 175 -22.74 7.43 -2.12
N ALA A 176 -22.61 7.98 -0.92
CA ALA A 176 -21.72 7.47 0.11
C ALA A 176 -22.01 6.00 0.45
N GLN A 177 -23.28 5.58 0.45
CA GLN A 177 -23.66 4.21 0.79
C GLN A 177 -23.21 3.22 -0.27
N ALA A 178 -23.40 3.54 -1.55
CA ALA A 178 -22.92 2.70 -2.65
C ALA A 178 -21.40 2.60 -2.66
N TRP A 179 -20.68 3.70 -2.44
CA TRP A 179 -19.23 3.72 -2.36
C TRP A 179 -18.70 2.95 -1.16
N GLN A 180 -19.33 3.06 0.00
CA GLN A 180 -18.99 2.26 1.17
C GLN A 180 -19.09 0.77 0.87
N THR A 181 -20.23 0.33 0.33
CA THR A 181 -20.45 -1.08 -0.03
C THR A 181 -19.40 -1.58 -1.01
N TYR A 182 -19.04 -0.76 -2.01
CA TYR A 182 -18.01 -1.10 -2.98
C TYR A 182 -16.62 -1.24 -2.33
N PHE A 183 -16.25 -0.34 -1.42
CA PHE A 183 -14.97 -0.39 -0.71
C PHE A 183 -14.91 -1.56 0.27
N ASP A 184 -16.01 -1.86 0.97
CA ASP A 184 -16.09 -2.93 1.97
C ASP A 184 -15.71 -4.29 1.43
N ARG A 185 -16.07 -4.59 0.20
CA ARG A 185 -15.73 -5.85 -0.45
C ARG A 185 -14.22 -6.13 -0.45
N THR A 186 -13.42 -5.11 -0.72
CA THR A 186 -11.96 -5.25 -0.79
C THR A 186 -11.34 -5.19 0.61
N MET A 187 -11.85 -4.28 1.46
CA MET A 187 -11.32 -4.09 2.80
C MET A 187 -11.58 -5.31 3.68
N ALA A 188 -12.77 -5.92 3.60
CA ALA A 188 -13.06 -7.16 4.31
C ALA A 188 -12.12 -8.32 3.92
N GLN A 189 -11.75 -8.43 2.63
CA GLN A 189 -10.75 -9.41 2.21
C GLN A 189 -9.36 -9.08 2.76
N LEU A 190 -8.97 -7.81 2.78
CA LEU A 190 -7.68 -7.38 3.34
C LEU A 190 -7.59 -7.72 4.83
N GLU A 191 -8.60 -7.37 5.60
CA GLU A 191 -8.66 -7.60 7.04
C GLU A 191 -8.67 -9.10 7.37
N TRP A 192 -9.47 -9.89 6.64
CA TRP A 192 -9.54 -11.34 6.82
C TRP A 192 -8.18 -12.01 6.58
N TRP A 193 -7.54 -11.68 5.45
CA TRP A 193 -6.23 -12.25 5.12
C TRP A 193 -5.13 -11.74 6.05
N ALA A 194 -5.19 -10.50 6.50
CA ALA A 194 -4.23 -9.95 7.47
C ALA A 194 -4.32 -10.68 8.82
N ALA A 195 -5.53 -10.92 9.31
CA ALA A 195 -5.76 -11.69 10.54
C ALA A 195 -5.27 -13.13 10.40
N ALA A 196 -5.63 -13.82 9.32
CA ALA A 196 -5.21 -15.20 9.07
C ALA A 196 -3.67 -15.33 8.94
N ALA A 197 -3.05 -14.42 8.16
CA ALA A 197 -1.60 -14.41 7.98
C ALA A 197 -0.86 -14.07 9.28
N ARG A 198 -1.37 -13.14 10.08
CA ARG A 198 -0.81 -12.81 11.40
C ARG A 198 -0.90 -14.01 12.35
N ALA A 199 -2.04 -14.67 12.43
CA ALA A 199 -2.22 -15.87 13.26
C ALA A 199 -1.24 -16.98 12.86
N GLN A 200 -1.09 -17.23 11.55
CA GLN A 200 -0.15 -18.23 11.05
C GLN A 200 1.30 -17.85 11.34
N ARG A 201 1.70 -16.59 11.11
CA ARG A 201 3.06 -16.13 11.46
C ARG A 201 3.36 -16.26 12.96
N ALA A 202 2.36 -16.02 13.81
CA ALA A 202 2.51 -16.18 15.27
C ALA A 202 2.62 -17.64 15.70
N ALA A 203 1.90 -18.53 15.02
CA ALA A 203 1.88 -19.96 15.38
C ALA A 203 3.13 -20.73 14.96
N VAL A 204 3.64 -20.48 13.75
CA VAL A 204 4.73 -21.29 13.16
C VAL A 204 5.96 -20.48 12.72
N GLY A 205 5.93 -19.16 12.86
CA GLY A 205 6.95 -18.27 12.35
C GLY A 205 6.89 -18.11 10.82
N LEU A 206 7.90 -17.45 10.26
CA LEU A 206 8.09 -17.37 8.81
C LEU A 206 8.88 -18.58 8.33
N PRO A 207 8.57 -19.12 7.14
CA PRO A 207 9.41 -20.16 6.54
C PRO A 207 10.86 -19.69 6.44
N ALA A 208 11.79 -20.58 6.73
CA ALA A 208 13.21 -20.29 6.54
C ALA A 208 13.48 -19.98 5.06
N ALA A 209 14.24 -18.91 4.81
CA ALA A 209 14.69 -18.62 3.46
C ALA A 209 15.56 -19.76 2.94
N ALA A 210 15.38 -20.16 1.68
CA ALA A 210 16.21 -21.17 1.06
C ALA A 210 17.70 -20.76 1.13
N PRO A 211 18.62 -21.69 1.33
CA PRO A 211 20.05 -21.38 1.46
C PRO A 211 20.63 -20.58 0.29
N ALA A 212 20.10 -20.77 -0.91
CA ALA A 212 20.48 -19.99 -2.10
C ALA A 212 20.15 -18.49 -1.93
N PHE A 213 19.00 -18.16 -1.36
CA PHE A 213 18.60 -16.76 -1.11
C PHE A 213 19.39 -16.08 0.01
N GLN A 214 19.95 -16.87 0.94
CA GLN A 214 20.80 -16.32 1.99
C GLN A 214 22.19 -15.93 1.45
N ARG A 215 22.67 -16.63 0.41
CA ARG A 215 23.97 -16.37 -0.22
C ARG A 215 23.88 -15.31 -1.32
N ASP A 216 22.86 -15.40 -2.15
CA ASP A 216 22.66 -14.52 -3.30
C ASP A 216 21.17 -14.27 -3.53
N PRO A 217 20.64 -13.14 -3.04
CA PRO A 217 19.24 -12.79 -3.23
C PRO A 217 18.83 -12.59 -4.70
N SER A 218 19.78 -12.40 -5.61
CA SER A 218 19.50 -12.24 -7.04
C SER A 218 19.07 -13.54 -7.72
N GLN A 219 19.36 -14.69 -7.10
CA GLN A 219 19.05 -16.02 -7.64
C GLN A 219 17.67 -16.55 -7.25
N ARG A 220 16.72 -15.66 -7.00
CA ARG A 220 15.37 -16.03 -6.52
C ARG A 220 14.63 -17.04 -7.41
N ASN A 221 14.84 -17.00 -8.71
CA ASN A 221 14.16 -17.83 -9.70
C ASN A 221 15.10 -18.81 -10.43
N ALA A 222 16.35 -18.85 -10.07
CA ALA A 222 17.33 -19.79 -10.64
C ALA A 222 17.58 -20.97 -9.71
N PRO A 223 17.77 -22.19 -10.23
CA PRO A 223 18.16 -23.34 -9.42
C PRO A 223 19.55 -23.19 -8.80
#